data_a91e2b318f2b966b48e122c6e5e90154
#
_entry.id   a91e2b318f2b966b48e122c6e5e90154
#
_cell.length_a   1.000
_cell.length_b   1.000
_cell.length_c   1.000
_cell.angle_alpha   90.00
_cell.angle_beta   90.00
_cell.angle_gamma   90.00
#
_symmetry.space_group_name_H-M   'P 1'
#
loop_
_entity.id
_entity.type
_entity.pdbx_description
1 polymer ?
#
loop_
_entity_poly.entity_id
_entity_poly.type
_entity_poly.pdbx_seq_one_letter_code
_entity_poly.pdbx_strand_id
1 'polypeptide(L)'
;MIIGVPKEIKNNENRVALTPAGVSEMKKHGHTVYVQATAGVGSGFNDDEYTSAGAVVLGTIEEVYAIAEMIIKVKEPIASEYPLIKKDQLLFTYFHFASSEPLTHAMLEKGAVCLAYETVEKADRSLPLLVPMSEVAGRMAIQQGAKYLEKPLKGRGILLGGVPGVPPAKVLVLGGGIVGTQAAKMAAGLGAQVTIMDLSLPRLRQLDDIMPANVNTEMSNHYNITRAVADADLIVGAVLIPGAKAPHLITRDMLKLMRPGTVVVDVAVDQGGCIETCTPTTHENPTFIIDDIVHYCVANMPGAVPYTSTLALTNATLPYAVQLANKGWEKACNENEELKKGLNIANGKILYKGVAEAWNLPYNEELVFANA
;
A
#
# COMPACT_ATOMS: atom_id res chain seq x y z
N MET A 1 2.20 24.21 14.64
CA MET A 1 2.48 22.81 15.04
C MET A 1 3.90 22.46 14.68
N ILE A 2 4.57 21.67 15.51
CA ILE A 2 5.90 21.11 15.27
C ILE A 2 5.74 19.71 14.68
N ILE A 3 6.27 19.48 13.49
CA ILE A 3 6.11 18.24 12.73
C ILE A 3 7.46 17.52 12.68
N GLY A 4 7.47 16.23 13.00
CA GLY A 4 8.64 15.37 12.92
C GLY A 4 8.52 14.33 11.82
N VAL A 5 9.58 14.18 11.05
CA VAL A 5 9.68 13.18 9.97
C VAL A 5 10.92 12.32 10.26
N PRO A 6 10.76 11.21 10.99
CA PRO A 6 11.86 10.30 11.24
C PRO A 6 12.21 9.49 9.99
N LYS A 7 13.42 8.96 9.95
CA LYS A 7 13.84 7.99 8.95
C LYS A 7 13.14 6.66 9.20
N GLU A 8 12.66 6.02 8.13
CA GLU A 8 12.13 4.67 8.24
C GLU A 8 13.25 3.66 8.54
N ILE A 9 12.98 2.76 9.48
CA ILE A 9 13.96 1.79 9.99
C ILE A 9 13.56 0.34 9.76
N LYS A 10 12.39 0.09 9.14
CA LYS A 10 12.01 -1.26 8.70
C LYS A 10 12.89 -1.72 7.56
N ASN A 11 13.17 -3.02 7.52
CA ASN A 11 13.99 -3.59 6.46
C ASN A 11 13.39 -3.31 5.07
N ASN A 12 14.24 -2.88 4.13
CA ASN A 12 13.86 -2.52 2.77
C ASN A 12 12.82 -1.38 2.66
N GLU A 13 12.66 -0.55 3.70
CA GLU A 13 11.82 0.65 3.66
C GLU A 13 12.70 1.89 3.44
N ASN A 14 12.61 2.44 2.25
CA ASN A 14 13.41 3.59 1.81
C ASN A 14 12.53 4.80 1.45
N ARG A 15 11.20 4.68 1.62
CA ARG A 15 10.28 5.81 1.44
C ARG A 15 10.42 6.80 2.58
N VAL A 16 9.98 8.03 2.35
CA VAL A 16 9.88 9.07 3.37
C VAL A 16 8.47 9.68 3.34
N ALA A 17 7.95 10.04 4.50
CA ALA A 17 6.57 10.47 4.63
C ALA A 17 6.30 11.92 4.21
N LEU A 18 7.34 12.72 4.03
CA LEU A 18 7.24 14.10 3.59
C LEU A 18 8.41 14.43 2.66
N THR A 19 8.12 15.05 1.51
CA THR A 19 9.13 15.52 0.56
C THR A 19 9.56 16.96 0.88
N PRO A 20 10.68 17.48 0.31
CA PRO A 20 11.02 18.89 0.41
C PRO A 20 9.88 19.84 -0.03
N ALA A 21 9.12 19.46 -1.07
CA ALA A 21 7.94 20.19 -1.48
C ALA A 21 6.86 20.25 -0.39
N GLY A 22 6.63 19.12 0.30
CA GLY A 22 5.73 19.06 1.44
C GLY A 22 6.19 19.91 2.62
N VAL A 23 7.50 19.95 2.89
CA VAL A 23 8.10 20.86 3.90
C VAL A 23 7.81 22.32 3.55
N SER A 24 8.04 22.70 2.30
CA SER A 24 7.73 24.07 1.84
C SER A 24 6.26 24.43 2.04
N GLU A 25 5.34 23.49 1.77
CA GLU A 25 3.91 23.70 1.98
C GLU A 25 3.55 23.85 3.47
N MET A 26 4.07 22.97 4.33
CA MET A 26 3.89 23.08 5.79
C MET A 26 4.38 24.41 6.33
N LYS A 27 5.54 24.87 5.85
CA LYS A 27 6.11 26.16 6.24
C LYS A 27 5.24 27.36 5.81
N LYS A 28 4.62 27.33 4.63
CA LYS A 28 3.66 28.36 4.19
C LYS A 28 2.45 28.47 5.13
N HIS A 29 2.06 27.34 5.74
CA HIS A 29 1.00 27.28 6.75
C HIS A 29 1.48 27.66 8.16
N GLY A 30 2.74 28.08 8.34
CA GLY A 30 3.28 28.54 9.62
C GLY A 30 3.75 27.41 10.55
N HIS A 31 3.95 26.19 10.01
CA HIS A 31 4.44 25.05 10.78
C HIS A 31 5.95 24.93 10.70
N THR A 32 6.55 24.32 11.73
CA THR A 32 7.97 23.98 11.76
C THR A 32 8.14 22.49 11.51
N VAL A 33 9.03 22.12 10.58
CA VAL A 33 9.30 20.73 10.22
C VAL A 33 10.70 20.35 10.61
N TYR A 34 10.84 19.26 11.35
CA TYR A 34 12.09 18.60 11.69
C TYR A 34 12.17 17.27 10.96
N VAL A 35 13.27 17.05 10.25
CA VAL A 35 13.51 15.83 9.48
C VAL A 35 14.75 15.15 10.03
N GLN A 36 14.70 13.85 10.25
CA GLN A 36 15.90 13.12 10.63
C GLN A 36 16.90 13.09 9.48
N ALA A 37 18.16 13.26 9.78
CA ALA A 37 19.24 13.19 8.81
C ALA A 37 19.15 11.91 7.97
N THR A 38 19.36 12.04 6.67
CA THR A 38 19.26 10.96 5.68
C THR A 38 17.89 10.31 5.50
N ALA A 39 16.82 10.84 6.09
CA ALA A 39 15.48 10.23 5.99
C ALA A 39 14.97 10.14 4.54
N GLY A 40 15.27 11.12 3.70
CA GLY A 40 14.84 11.16 2.30
C GLY A 40 15.80 10.52 1.29
N VAL A 41 17.03 10.18 1.70
CA VAL A 41 18.10 9.74 0.77
C VAL A 41 17.70 8.51 -0.03
N GLY A 42 17.05 7.53 0.60
CA GLY A 42 16.56 6.33 -0.08
C GLY A 42 15.49 6.60 -1.13
N SER A 43 14.81 7.74 -1.04
CA SER A 43 13.83 8.24 -2.01
C SER A 43 14.37 9.34 -2.93
N GLY A 44 15.69 9.56 -2.94
CA GLY A 44 16.36 10.52 -3.82
C GLY A 44 16.32 11.97 -3.34
N PHE A 45 15.98 12.24 -2.08
CA PHE A 45 15.99 13.58 -1.47
C PHE A 45 17.09 13.66 -0.42
N ASN A 46 18.05 14.57 -0.62
CA ASN A 46 19.13 14.78 0.34
C ASN A 46 18.78 15.81 1.41
N ASP A 47 19.59 15.89 2.47
CA ASP A 47 19.34 16.78 3.60
C ASP A 47 19.39 18.27 3.23
N ASP A 48 20.21 18.65 2.23
CA ASP A 48 20.31 20.03 1.74
C ASP A 48 19.01 20.48 1.06
N GLU A 49 18.32 19.58 0.36
CA GLU A 49 17.01 19.87 -0.25
C GLU A 49 15.96 20.14 0.82
N TYR A 50 15.97 19.37 1.92
CA TYR A 50 15.09 19.61 3.07
C TYR A 50 15.40 20.93 3.75
N THR A 51 16.65 21.22 3.99
CA THR A 51 17.10 22.49 4.59
C THR A 51 16.74 23.67 3.72
N SER A 52 16.94 23.58 2.41
CA SER A 52 16.58 24.61 1.42
C SER A 52 15.06 24.84 1.38
N ALA A 53 14.25 23.81 1.59
CA ALA A 53 12.81 23.90 1.71
C ALA A 53 12.33 24.50 3.05
N GLY A 54 13.23 24.62 4.03
CA GLY A 54 13.03 25.26 5.31
C GLY A 54 12.77 24.31 6.48
N ALA A 55 13.14 23.02 6.34
CA ALA A 55 13.19 22.09 7.45
C ALA A 55 14.45 22.30 8.29
N VAL A 56 14.38 21.83 9.53
CA VAL A 56 15.56 21.65 10.39
C VAL A 56 15.92 20.17 10.37
N VAL A 57 17.14 19.85 9.99
CA VAL A 57 17.65 18.46 9.98
C VAL A 57 18.23 18.14 11.37
N LEU A 58 17.78 17.05 11.98
CA LEU A 58 18.24 16.53 13.27
C LEU A 58 19.01 15.22 13.07
N GLY A 59 19.97 14.97 13.98
CA GLY A 59 20.89 13.82 13.83
C GLY A 59 20.22 12.48 14.12
N THR A 60 19.30 12.41 15.06
CA THR A 60 18.78 11.15 15.59
C THR A 60 17.24 11.11 15.60
N ILE A 61 16.72 9.88 15.65
CA ILE A 61 15.26 9.65 15.74
C ILE A 61 14.70 10.16 17.09
N GLU A 62 15.48 10.02 18.17
CA GLU A 62 15.14 10.46 19.51
C GLU A 62 14.90 11.97 19.55
N GLU A 63 15.77 12.76 18.90
CA GLU A 63 15.63 14.21 18.79
C GLU A 63 14.33 14.58 18.05
N VAL A 64 14.00 13.87 16.97
CA VAL A 64 12.77 14.12 16.19
C VAL A 64 11.53 13.84 17.03
N TYR A 65 11.46 12.67 17.70
CA TYR A 65 10.32 12.32 18.54
C TYR A 65 10.20 13.27 19.76
N ALA A 66 11.34 13.66 20.35
CA ALA A 66 11.34 14.53 21.54
C ALA A 66 10.75 15.91 21.27
N ILE A 67 10.93 16.48 20.07
CA ILE A 67 10.46 17.84 19.77
C ILE A 67 9.08 17.88 19.12
N ALA A 68 8.73 16.86 18.32
CA ALA A 68 7.52 16.88 17.49
C ALA A 68 6.22 16.77 18.31
N GLU A 69 5.21 17.51 17.88
CA GLU A 69 3.81 17.38 18.27
C GLU A 69 3.09 16.35 17.40
N MET A 70 3.43 16.34 16.09
CA MET A 70 2.95 15.36 15.11
C MET A 70 4.13 14.64 14.46
N ILE A 71 4.10 13.32 14.47
CA ILE A 71 5.01 12.45 13.72
C ILE A 71 4.31 11.99 12.46
N ILE A 72 4.94 12.18 11.31
CA ILE A 72 4.49 11.66 10.02
C ILE A 72 5.47 10.58 9.56
N LYS A 73 4.97 9.37 9.34
CA LYS A 73 5.74 8.19 8.89
C LYS A 73 5.08 7.53 7.69
N VAL A 74 5.79 6.62 7.05
CA VAL A 74 5.22 5.72 6.04
C VAL A 74 4.72 4.43 6.70
N LYS A 75 5.57 3.81 7.53
CA LYS A 75 5.26 2.55 8.22
C LYS A 75 4.99 2.77 9.70
N GLU A 76 4.28 1.82 10.27
CA GLU A 76 4.01 1.77 11.70
C GLU A 76 5.31 1.83 12.52
N PRO A 77 5.27 2.44 13.71
CA PRO A 77 6.37 2.35 14.66
C PRO A 77 6.67 0.89 15.02
N ILE A 78 7.95 0.57 15.19
CA ILE A 78 8.40 -0.73 15.67
C ILE A 78 8.85 -0.65 17.14
N ALA A 79 9.14 -1.79 17.75
CA ALA A 79 9.41 -1.90 19.18
C ALA A 79 10.48 -0.92 19.73
N SER A 80 11.51 -0.60 18.91
CA SER A 80 12.55 0.36 19.27
C SER A 80 12.04 1.82 19.29
N GLU A 81 10.95 2.11 18.61
CA GLU A 81 10.35 3.46 18.56
C GLU A 81 9.31 3.69 19.65
N TYR A 82 8.69 2.62 20.21
CA TYR A 82 7.65 2.76 21.22
C TYR A 82 8.08 3.60 22.44
N PRO A 83 9.31 3.46 23.00
CA PRO A 83 9.75 4.28 24.12
C PRO A 83 9.78 5.77 23.80
N LEU A 84 10.01 6.16 22.56
CA LEU A 84 10.16 7.53 22.10
C LEU A 84 8.84 8.29 22.00
N ILE A 85 7.73 7.55 21.85
CA ILE A 85 6.39 8.11 21.66
C ILE A 85 5.90 8.72 22.97
N LYS A 86 5.42 9.96 22.90
CA LYS A 86 4.90 10.72 24.04
C LYS A 86 3.38 10.56 24.13
N LYS A 87 2.87 10.76 25.35
CA LYS A 87 1.42 10.91 25.56
C LYS A 87 0.89 12.08 24.72
N ASP A 88 -0.29 11.89 24.14
CA ASP A 88 -0.99 12.86 23.30
C ASP A 88 -0.25 13.25 22.01
N GLN A 89 0.87 12.61 21.69
CA GLN A 89 1.58 12.82 20.44
C GLN A 89 0.77 12.23 19.27
N LEU A 90 0.55 13.05 18.24
CA LEU A 90 -0.15 12.64 17.04
C LEU A 90 0.80 11.87 16.11
N LEU A 91 0.40 10.65 15.73
CA LEU A 91 1.08 9.85 14.72
C LEU A 91 0.16 9.68 13.50
N PHE A 92 0.64 10.03 12.32
CA PHE A 92 -0.07 9.92 11.07
C PHE A 92 0.73 9.04 10.10
N THR A 93 0.32 7.80 9.90
CA THR A 93 1.07 6.75 9.19
C THR A 93 0.17 5.55 8.85
N TYR A 94 0.68 4.57 8.08
CA TYR A 94 0.10 3.23 8.07
C TYR A 94 0.39 2.53 9.39
N PHE A 95 -0.62 1.98 10.03
CA PHE A 95 -0.48 1.24 11.29
C PHE A 95 -0.68 -0.26 11.15
N HIS A 96 -1.67 -0.68 10.38
CA HIS A 96 -2.07 -2.08 10.26
C HIS A 96 -2.31 -2.74 11.62
N PHE A 97 -2.96 -2.05 12.55
CA PHE A 97 -3.18 -2.48 13.93
C PHE A 97 -3.78 -3.89 14.06
N ALA A 98 -4.69 -4.27 13.16
CA ALA A 98 -5.30 -5.59 13.16
C ALA A 98 -4.29 -6.74 12.87
N SER A 99 -3.06 -6.42 12.46
CA SER A 99 -2.00 -7.41 12.23
C SER A 99 -0.94 -7.43 13.32
N SER A 100 -1.01 -6.53 14.33
CA SER A 100 0.02 -6.43 15.38
C SER A 100 -0.58 -6.07 16.73
N GLU A 101 -0.82 -7.07 17.55
CA GLU A 101 -1.25 -6.91 18.94
C GLU A 101 -0.26 -6.09 19.78
N PRO A 102 1.08 -6.35 19.73
CA PRO A 102 2.04 -5.57 20.50
C PRO A 102 2.03 -4.07 20.17
N LEU A 103 1.87 -3.71 18.89
CA LEU A 103 1.76 -2.32 18.47
C LEU A 103 0.49 -1.67 19.03
N THR A 104 -0.63 -2.39 18.98
CA THR A 104 -1.92 -1.89 19.49
C THR A 104 -1.82 -1.57 20.98
N HIS A 105 -1.30 -2.52 21.77
CA HIS A 105 -1.10 -2.31 23.22
C HIS A 105 -0.11 -1.19 23.51
N ALA A 106 1.00 -1.12 22.78
CA ALA A 106 1.99 -0.06 22.98
C ALA A 106 1.40 1.34 22.76
N MET A 107 0.60 1.54 21.71
CA MET A 107 -0.03 2.83 21.41
C MET A 107 -1.09 3.21 22.46
N LEU A 108 -1.85 2.24 22.95
CA LEU A 108 -2.80 2.44 24.05
C LEU A 108 -2.10 2.85 25.35
N GLU A 109 -1.04 2.13 25.73
CA GLU A 109 -0.26 2.40 26.94
C GLU A 109 0.43 3.76 26.90
N LYS A 110 0.98 4.13 25.72
CA LYS A 110 1.59 5.45 25.53
C LYS A 110 0.58 6.59 25.53
N GLY A 111 -0.70 6.31 25.32
CA GLY A 111 -1.73 7.34 25.17
C GLY A 111 -1.51 8.20 23.93
N ALA A 112 -0.94 7.63 22.87
CA ALA A 112 -0.73 8.30 21.60
C ALA A 112 -2.05 8.55 20.86
N VAL A 113 -2.07 9.52 19.95
CA VAL A 113 -3.15 9.74 19.02
C VAL A 113 -2.75 9.16 17.66
N CYS A 114 -3.45 8.13 17.22
CA CYS A 114 -3.10 7.36 16.03
C CYS A 114 -4.14 7.54 14.93
N LEU A 115 -3.78 8.31 13.88
CA LEU A 115 -4.52 8.38 12.62
C LEU A 115 -3.87 7.47 11.59
N ALA A 116 -4.62 6.44 11.19
CA ALA A 116 -4.15 5.42 10.26
C ALA A 116 -4.50 5.80 8.81
N TYR A 117 -3.50 5.82 7.93
CA TYR A 117 -3.71 6.10 6.51
C TYR A 117 -4.73 5.15 5.88
N GLU A 118 -4.66 3.86 6.23
CA GLU A 118 -5.48 2.80 5.66
C GLU A 118 -6.95 2.83 6.07
N THR A 119 -7.31 3.64 7.05
CA THR A 119 -8.70 3.78 7.51
C THR A 119 -9.30 5.15 7.23
N VAL A 120 -8.54 6.08 6.66
CA VAL A 120 -9.11 7.31 6.07
C VAL A 120 -10.00 6.91 4.92
N GLU A 121 -11.30 7.16 5.03
CA GLU A 121 -12.31 6.64 4.10
C GLU A 121 -13.27 7.75 3.67
N LYS A 122 -13.47 7.89 2.34
CA LYS A 122 -14.44 8.81 1.75
C LYS A 122 -15.88 8.30 1.86
N ALA A 123 -16.82 9.17 1.54
CA ALA A 123 -18.25 8.83 1.56
C ALA A 123 -18.61 7.69 0.60
N ASP A 124 -17.88 7.54 -0.51
CA ASP A 124 -18.03 6.47 -1.48
C ASP A 124 -17.29 5.17 -1.08
N ARG A 125 -16.76 5.11 0.14
CA ARG A 125 -15.95 4.03 0.71
C ARG A 125 -14.58 3.84 0.05
N SER A 126 -14.14 4.76 -0.78
CA SER A 126 -12.76 4.72 -1.27
C SER A 126 -11.78 5.09 -0.16
N LEU A 127 -10.57 4.50 -0.22
CA LEU A 127 -9.50 4.68 0.76
C LEU A 127 -8.39 5.52 0.11
N PRO A 128 -8.50 6.86 0.12
CA PRO A 128 -7.68 7.75 -0.70
C PRO A 128 -6.19 7.64 -0.42
N LEU A 129 -5.81 7.24 0.79
CA LEU A 129 -4.40 7.13 1.17
C LEU A 129 -3.81 5.72 0.91
N LEU A 130 -4.65 4.70 0.64
CA LEU A 130 -4.22 3.40 0.12
C LEU A 130 -4.10 3.38 -1.42
N VAL A 131 -4.90 4.20 -2.11
CA VAL A 131 -4.94 4.25 -3.58
C VAL A 131 -3.55 4.37 -4.19
N PRO A 132 -2.65 5.31 -3.77
CA PRO A 132 -1.35 5.47 -4.42
C PRO A 132 -0.49 4.20 -4.36
N MET A 133 -0.48 3.51 -3.23
CA MET A 133 0.29 2.28 -3.09
C MET A 133 -0.30 1.12 -3.89
N SER A 134 -1.62 1.05 -3.99
CA SER A 134 -2.31 0.09 -4.85
C SER A 134 -2.00 0.34 -6.34
N GLU A 135 -1.89 1.60 -6.76
CA GLU A 135 -1.51 1.96 -8.13
C GLU A 135 -0.07 1.55 -8.44
N VAL A 136 0.86 1.83 -7.54
CA VAL A 136 2.26 1.42 -7.68
C VAL A 136 2.36 -0.09 -7.71
N ALA A 137 1.70 -0.80 -6.79
CA ALA A 137 1.74 -2.26 -6.72
C ALA A 137 1.20 -2.93 -8.00
N GLY A 138 0.08 -2.45 -8.54
CA GLY A 138 -0.48 -2.98 -9.79
C GLY A 138 0.44 -2.80 -10.98
N ARG A 139 1.10 -1.64 -11.09
CA ARG A 139 2.10 -1.38 -12.14
C ARG A 139 3.33 -2.25 -11.98
N MET A 140 3.83 -2.39 -10.76
CA MET A 140 4.98 -3.25 -10.45
C MET A 140 4.70 -4.72 -10.69
N ALA A 141 3.48 -5.19 -10.47
CA ALA A 141 3.10 -6.57 -10.76
C ALA A 141 3.40 -6.96 -12.22
N ILE A 142 3.17 -6.05 -13.15
CA ILE A 142 3.48 -6.28 -14.56
C ILE A 142 4.97 -6.12 -14.86
N GLN A 143 5.63 -5.12 -14.27
CA GLN A 143 7.08 -4.95 -14.45
C GLN A 143 7.85 -6.18 -13.97
N GLN A 144 7.52 -6.71 -12.80
CA GLN A 144 8.13 -7.92 -12.26
C GLN A 144 7.66 -9.17 -13.01
N GLY A 145 6.38 -9.29 -13.31
CA GLY A 145 5.83 -10.40 -14.08
C GLY A 145 6.51 -10.56 -15.44
N ALA A 146 6.68 -9.46 -16.17
CA ALA A 146 7.39 -9.45 -17.45
C ALA A 146 8.85 -9.89 -17.31
N LYS A 147 9.56 -9.41 -16.28
CA LYS A 147 10.93 -9.80 -15.96
C LYS A 147 11.04 -11.30 -15.69
N TYR A 148 10.15 -11.85 -14.85
CA TYR A 148 10.20 -13.26 -14.47
C TYR A 148 9.68 -14.21 -15.55
N LEU A 149 9.08 -13.72 -16.64
CA LEU A 149 8.82 -14.52 -17.84
C LEU A 149 10.10 -14.86 -18.61
N GLU A 150 11.22 -14.20 -18.34
CA GLU A 150 12.51 -14.46 -18.99
C GLU A 150 13.06 -15.84 -18.60
N LYS A 151 13.69 -16.54 -19.57
CA LYS A 151 14.21 -17.89 -19.36
C LYS A 151 15.29 -18.02 -18.29
N PRO A 152 16.24 -17.06 -18.14
CA PRO A 152 17.22 -17.10 -17.06
C PRO A 152 16.60 -17.11 -15.65
N LEU A 153 15.41 -16.54 -15.51
CA LEU A 153 14.62 -16.46 -14.25
C LEU A 153 13.60 -17.60 -14.12
N LYS A 154 13.75 -18.66 -14.92
CA LYS A 154 12.89 -19.87 -14.93
C LYS A 154 11.51 -19.65 -15.56
N GLY A 155 11.24 -18.48 -16.12
CA GLY A 155 10.04 -18.21 -16.88
C GLY A 155 9.99 -18.97 -18.22
N ARG A 156 8.90 -18.82 -18.94
CA ARG A 156 8.65 -19.50 -20.23
C ARG A 156 9.55 -19.01 -21.37
N GLY A 157 10.27 -17.88 -21.20
CA GLY A 157 11.05 -17.25 -22.27
C GLY A 157 10.16 -16.49 -23.25
N ILE A 158 9.16 -15.79 -22.75
CA ILE A 158 8.18 -15.04 -23.54
C ILE A 158 8.36 -13.53 -23.31
N LEU A 159 8.41 -12.79 -24.43
CA LEU A 159 8.34 -11.33 -24.41
C LEU A 159 6.88 -10.88 -24.31
N LEU A 160 6.56 -10.02 -23.37
CA LEU A 160 5.16 -9.67 -23.05
C LEU A 160 4.40 -9.10 -24.26
N GLY A 161 5.03 -8.20 -25.03
CA GLY A 161 4.41 -7.59 -26.20
C GLY A 161 4.54 -8.38 -27.51
N GLY A 162 5.23 -9.53 -27.51
CA GLY A 162 5.56 -10.23 -28.76
C GLY A 162 6.48 -9.40 -29.67
N VAL A 163 6.58 -9.79 -30.94
CA VAL A 163 7.28 -9.06 -32.02
C VAL A 163 6.55 -9.29 -33.32
N PRO A 164 6.80 -8.52 -34.42
CA PRO A 164 6.18 -8.81 -35.70
C PRO A 164 6.32 -10.28 -36.13
N GLY A 165 5.21 -10.94 -36.39
CA GLY A 165 5.13 -12.37 -36.71
C GLY A 165 5.05 -13.30 -35.48
N VAL A 166 5.17 -12.81 -34.27
CA VAL A 166 5.03 -13.59 -33.00
C VAL A 166 3.96 -12.94 -32.14
N PRO A 167 2.92 -13.67 -31.71
CA PRO A 167 1.85 -13.11 -30.91
C PRO A 167 2.35 -12.66 -29.52
N PRO A 168 1.70 -11.67 -28.90
CA PRO A 168 2.03 -11.24 -27.55
C PRO A 168 1.62 -12.28 -26.49
N ALA A 169 2.16 -12.13 -25.29
CA ALA A 169 1.78 -12.91 -24.11
C ALA A 169 0.32 -12.67 -23.72
N LYS A 170 -0.27 -13.67 -23.08
CA LYS A 170 -1.61 -13.58 -22.47
C LYS A 170 -1.50 -13.32 -20.98
N VAL A 171 -2.07 -12.23 -20.54
CA VAL A 171 -2.08 -11.79 -19.12
C VAL A 171 -3.49 -11.92 -18.56
N LEU A 172 -3.62 -12.67 -17.47
CA LEU A 172 -4.85 -12.79 -16.70
C LEU A 172 -4.75 -11.93 -15.45
N VAL A 173 -5.71 -11.03 -15.24
CA VAL A 173 -5.82 -10.21 -14.04
C VAL A 173 -7.08 -10.58 -13.27
N LEU A 174 -6.94 -11.04 -12.04
CA LEU A 174 -8.04 -11.42 -11.15
C LEU A 174 -8.33 -10.27 -10.18
N GLY A 175 -9.49 -9.65 -10.33
CA GLY A 175 -9.93 -8.47 -9.58
C GLY A 175 -9.79 -7.18 -10.37
N GLY A 176 -10.89 -6.47 -10.55
CA GLY A 176 -10.99 -5.20 -11.27
C GLY A 176 -10.84 -3.95 -10.37
N GLY A 177 -10.30 -4.10 -9.16
CA GLY A 177 -10.00 -3.00 -8.24
C GLY A 177 -8.89 -2.09 -8.77
N ILE A 178 -8.31 -1.25 -7.89
CA ILE A 178 -7.24 -0.30 -8.27
C ILE A 178 -6.01 -1.06 -8.77
N VAL A 179 -5.54 -2.05 -8.01
CA VAL A 179 -4.38 -2.88 -8.37
C VAL A 179 -4.56 -3.52 -9.74
N GLY A 180 -5.68 -4.24 -9.94
CA GLY A 180 -5.95 -4.94 -11.20
C GLY A 180 -6.13 -4.01 -12.38
N THR A 181 -6.78 -2.86 -12.18
CA THR A 181 -6.91 -1.81 -13.20
C THR A 181 -5.54 -1.32 -13.67
N GLN A 182 -4.62 -1.05 -12.75
CA GLN A 182 -3.28 -0.58 -13.09
C GLN A 182 -2.44 -1.70 -13.72
N ALA A 183 -2.57 -2.93 -13.24
CA ALA A 183 -1.92 -4.08 -13.86
C ALA A 183 -2.41 -4.28 -15.31
N ALA A 184 -3.72 -4.27 -15.55
CA ALA A 184 -4.27 -4.41 -16.90
C ALA A 184 -3.81 -3.29 -17.84
N LYS A 185 -3.81 -2.03 -17.38
CA LYS A 185 -3.31 -0.87 -18.16
C LYS A 185 -1.83 -1.04 -18.54
N MET A 186 -0.99 -1.46 -17.58
CA MET A 186 0.45 -1.64 -17.85
C MET A 186 0.71 -2.81 -18.78
N ALA A 187 0.04 -3.94 -18.60
CA ALA A 187 0.18 -5.10 -19.48
C ALA A 187 -0.26 -4.77 -20.90
N ALA A 188 -1.39 -4.09 -21.04
CA ALA A 188 -1.90 -3.63 -22.33
C ALA A 188 -0.96 -2.61 -23.00
N GLY A 189 -0.40 -1.68 -22.22
CA GLY A 189 0.58 -0.69 -22.70
C GLY A 189 1.89 -1.33 -23.18
N LEU A 190 2.27 -2.49 -22.64
CA LEU A 190 3.38 -3.31 -23.13
C LEU A 190 3.00 -4.20 -24.33
N GLY A 191 1.76 -4.13 -24.80
CA GLY A 191 1.28 -4.84 -25.98
C GLY A 191 0.72 -6.24 -25.71
N ALA A 192 0.56 -6.67 -24.47
CA ALA A 192 -0.01 -7.98 -24.14
C ALA A 192 -1.50 -8.09 -24.53
N GLN A 193 -1.98 -9.31 -24.68
CA GLN A 193 -3.41 -9.61 -24.67
C GLN A 193 -3.85 -9.80 -23.21
N VAL A 194 -4.76 -8.97 -22.74
CA VAL A 194 -5.15 -8.95 -21.33
C VAL A 194 -6.59 -9.40 -21.16
N THR A 195 -6.85 -10.27 -20.19
CA THR A 195 -8.19 -10.55 -19.66
C THR A 195 -8.24 -10.10 -18.20
N ILE A 196 -9.16 -9.18 -17.90
CA ILE A 196 -9.42 -8.76 -16.51
C ILE A 196 -10.76 -9.32 -16.05
N MET A 197 -10.76 -9.95 -14.88
CA MET A 197 -11.95 -10.58 -14.31
C MET A 197 -12.40 -9.89 -13.03
N ASP A 198 -13.70 -9.71 -12.88
CA ASP A 198 -14.32 -9.20 -11.66
C ASP A 198 -15.70 -9.86 -11.45
N LEU A 199 -16.21 -9.86 -10.20
CA LEU A 199 -17.55 -10.33 -9.86
C LEU A 199 -18.62 -9.27 -10.17
N SER A 200 -18.24 -8.01 -10.22
CA SER A 200 -19.14 -6.87 -10.40
C SER A 200 -19.34 -6.53 -11.86
N LEU A 201 -20.48 -6.85 -12.42
CA LEU A 201 -20.81 -6.46 -13.80
C LEU A 201 -20.81 -4.93 -14.01
N PRO A 202 -21.28 -4.08 -13.08
CA PRO A 202 -21.08 -2.63 -13.18
C PRO A 202 -19.60 -2.23 -13.28
N ARG A 203 -18.71 -2.92 -12.53
CA ARG A 203 -17.27 -2.65 -12.61
C ARG A 203 -16.69 -3.09 -13.95
N LEU A 204 -17.09 -4.24 -14.46
CA LEU A 204 -16.66 -4.70 -15.79
C LEU A 204 -17.06 -3.72 -16.91
N ARG A 205 -18.26 -3.12 -16.84
CA ARG A 205 -18.68 -2.07 -17.78
C ARG A 205 -17.78 -0.85 -17.72
N GLN A 206 -17.47 -0.36 -16.51
CA GLN A 206 -16.53 0.76 -16.35
C GLN A 206 -15.14 0.44 -16.89
N LEU A 207 -14.67 -0.80 -16.71
CA LEU A 207 -13.38 -1.24 -17.25
C LEU A 207 -13.40 -1.31 -18.76
N ASP A 208 -14.48 -1.80 -19.36
CA ASP A 208 -14.67 -1.84 -20.80
C ASP A 208 -14.58 -0.44 -21.43
N ASP A 209 -15.21 0.56 -20.79
CA ASP A 209 -15.19 1.95 -21.23
C ASP A 209 -13.80 2.62 -21.17
N ILE A 210 -12.95 2.21 -20.21
CA ILE A 210 -11.66 2.92 -19.94
C ILE A 210 -10.41 2.15 -20.38
N MET A 211 -10.56 0.89 -20.77
CA MET A 211 -9.42 0.06 -21.17
C MET A 211 -9.18 0.13 -22.69
N PRO A 212 -7.92 -0.06 -23.14
CA PRO A 212 -7.62 -0.17 -24.57
C PRO A 212 -8.14 -1.48 -25.16
N ALA A 213 -8.24 -1.54 -26.49
CA ALA A 213 -8.87 -2.64 -27.24
C ALA A 213 -8.22 -4.04 -27.06
N ASN A 214 -7.00 -4.10 -26.54
CA ASN A 214 -6.32 -5.36 -26.22
C ASN A 214 -6.59 -5.86 -24.80
N VAL A 215 -7.55 -5.26 -24.08
CA VAL A 215 -8.05 -5.72 -22.78
C VAL A 215 -9.49 -6.20 -22.95
N ASN A 216 -9.75 -7.44 -22.54
CA ASN A 216 -11.08 -8.01 -22.50
C ASN A 216 -11.54 -8.11 -21.04
N THR A 217 -12.82 -7.82 -20.79
CA THR A 217 -13.45 -7.97 -19.49
C THR A 217 -14.23 -9.29 -19.44
N GLU A 218 -14.14 -10.02 -18.32
CA GLU A 218 -14.84 -11.28 -18.14
C GLU A 218 -15.33 -11.47 -16.70
N MET A 219 -16.49 -12.13 -16.53
CA MET A 219 -17.02 -12.46 -15.21
C MET A 219 -16.13 -13.46 -14.47
N SER A 220 -15.75 -13.10 -13.25
CA SER A 220 -15.00 -13.97 -12.34
C SER A 220 -15.89 -15.07 -11.80
N ASN A 221 -15.67 -16.30 -12.27
CA ASN A 221 -16.26 -17.51 -11.73
C ASN A 221 -15.29 -18.69 -11.93
N HIS A 222 -15.50 -19.77 -11.21
CA HIS A 222 -14.59 -20.91 -11.22
C HIS A 222 -14.32 -21.47 -12.63
N TYR A 223 -15.36 -21.58 -13.47
CA TYR A 223 -15.23 -22.09 -14.84
C TYR A 223 -14.35 -21.18 -15.71
N ASN A 224 -14.62 -19.88 -15.71
CA ASN A 224 -13.88 -18.91 -16.51
C ASN A 224 -12.41 -18.81 -16.05
N ILE A 225 -12.18 -18.78 -14.73
CA ILE A 225 -10.81 -18.78 -14.16
C ILE A 225 -10.07 -20.03 -14.58
N THR A 226 -10.67 -21.24 -14.41
CA THR A 226 -10.03 -22.52 -14.76
C THR A 226 -9.64 -22.58 -16.24
N ARG A 227 -10.50 -22.07 -17.12
CA ARG A 227 -10.19 -21.99 -18.56
C ARG A 227 -9.05 -21.00 -18.82
N ALA A 228 -9.09 -19.82 -18.21
CA ALA A 228 -8.13 -18.74 -18.47
C ALA A 228 -6.73 -19.05 -17.95
N VAL A 229 -6.58 -19.72 -16.81
CA VAL A 229 -5.27 -20.06 -16.23
C VAL A 229 -4.49 -21.04 -17.13
N ALA A 230 -5.18 -21.91 -17.86
CA ALA A 230 -4.54 -22.88 -18.77
C ALA A 230 -3.84 -22.20 -19.95
N ASP A 231 -4.28 -21.01 -20.33
CA ASP A 231 -3.79 -20.29 -21.51
C ASP A 231 -2.96 -19.04 -21.15
N ALA A 232 -2.94 -18.64 -19.88
CA ALA A 232 -2.19 -17.49 -19.41
C ALA A 232 -0.68 -17.75 -19.35
N ASP A 233 0.10 -16.73 -19.67
CA ASP A 233 1.55 -16.68 -19.50
C ASP A 233 1.94 -15.95 -18.20
N LEU A 234 1.15 -14.92 -17.84
CA LEU A 234 1.28 -14.15 -16.61
C LEU A 234 -0.09 -14.02 -15.95
N ILE A 235 -0.15 -14.28 -14.66
CA ILE A 235 -1.36 -14.16 -13.85
C ILE A 235 -1.10 -13.18 -12.71
N VAL A 236 -2.00 -12.20 -12.53
CA VAL A 236 -1.94 -11.23 -11.44
C VAL A 236 -3.14 -11.42 -10.51
N GLY A 237 -2.88 -11.81 -9.28
CA GLY A 237 -3.85 -11.82 -8.19
C GLY A 237 -3.98 -10.42 -7.59
N ALA A 238 -5.15 -9.80 -7.76
CA ALA A 238 -5.42 -8.42 -7.34
C ALA A 238 -6.75 -8.29 -6.57
N VAL A 239 -7.20 -9.38 -5.95
CA VAL A 239 -8.41 -9.40 -5.14
C VAL A 239 -8.06 -9.17 -3.68
N LEU A 240 -8.60 -8.10 -3.12
CA LEU A 240 -8.47 -7.74 -1.72
C LEU A 240 -9.87 -7.46 -1.16
N ILE A 241 -10.20 -8.09 -0.05
CA ILE A 241 -11.43 -7.82 0.70
C ILE A 241 -11.03 -7.12 2.00
N PRO A 242 -11.32 -5.82 2.17
CA PRO A 242 -10.98 -5.11 3.39
C PRO A 242 -11.51 -5.81 4.64
N GLY A 243 -10.64 -6.11 5.60
CA GLY A 243 -11.01 -6.76 6.87
C GLY A 243 -11.33 -8.26 6.79
N ALA A 244 -11.18 -8.91 5.61
CA ALA A 244 -11.39 -10.34 5.47
C ALA A 244 -10.34 -10.99 4.55
N LYS A 245 -10.10 -12.28 4.71
CA LYS A 245 -9.29 -13.02 3.75
C LYS A 245 -10.03 -13.16 2.42
N ALA A 246 -9.35 -12.87 1.32
CA ALA A 246 -9.87 -13.18 -0.01
C ALA A 246 -10.05 -14.71 -0.17
N PRO A 247 -11.05 -15.18 -0.92
CA PRO A 247 -11.13 -16.58 -1.27
C PRO A 247 -9.97 -16.94 -2.22
N HIS A 248 -9.45 -18.15 -2.12
CA HIS A 248 -8.48 -18.65 -3.07
C HIS A 248 -9.17 -18.88 -4.42
N LEU A 249 -8.92 -18.00 -5.37
CA LEU A 249 -9.48 -18.07 -6.74
C LEU A 249 -8.70 -19.04 -7.61
N ILE A 250 -7.40 -19.19 -7.35
CA ILE A 250 -6.54 -20.18 -7.98
C ILE A 250 -6.14 -21.21 -6.92
N THR A 251 -6.54 -22.45 -7.14
CA THR A 251 -6.20 -23.58 -6.28
C THR A 251 -4.91 -24.25 -6.72
N ARG A 252 -4.31 -25.07 -5.85
CA ARG A 252 -3.12 -25.86 -6.20
C ARG A 252 -3.35 -26.76 -7.40
N ASP A 253 -4.53 -27.36 -7.54
CA ASP A 253 -4.83 -28.23 -8.67
C ASP A 253 -4.88 -27.48 -10.00
N MET A 254 -5.23 -26.21 -10.00
CA MET A 254 -5.20 -25.39 -11.22
C MET A 254 -3.79 -25.12 -11.73
N LEU A 255 -2.73 -25.21 -10.90
CA LEU A 255 -1.35 -25.09 -11.36
C LEU A 255 -1.00 -26.14 -12.41
N LYS A 256 -1.56 -27.35 -12.28
CA LYS A 256 -1.37 -28.46 -13.24
C LYS A 256 -1.93 -28.16 -14.64
N LEU A 257 -2.83 -27.19 -14.76
CA LEU A 257 -3.38 -26.75 -16.04
C LEU A 257 -2.50 -25.70 -16.71
N MET A 258 -1.66 -25.01 -15.91
CA MET A 258 -0.77 -23.97 -16.42
C MET A 258 0.41 -24.55 -17.19
N ARG A 259 0.97 -23.75 -18.07
CA ARG A 259 2.17 -24.14 -18.82
C ARG A 259 3.41 -23.95 -17.94
N PRO A 260 4.41 -24.85 -17.98
CA PRO A 260 5.66 -24.69 -17.23
C PRO A 260 6.32 -23.33 -17.49
N GLY A 261 6.74 -22.66 -16.42
CA GLY A 261 7.32 -21.32 -16.47
C GLY A 261 6.31 -20.17 -16.56
N THR A 262 5.01 -20.45 -16.48
CA THR A 262 4.00 -19.40 -16.20
C THR A 262 4.38 -18.66 -14.93
N VAL A 263 4.15 -17.36 -14.92
CA VAL A 263 4.42 -16.50 -13.75
C VAL A 263 3.12 -16.14 -13.06
N VAL A 264 3.05 -16.32 -11.75
CA VAL A 264 1.96 -15.82 -10.91
C VAL A 264 2.49 -14.73 -9.98
N VAL A 265 1.78 -13.61 -9.93
CA VAL A 265 2.08 -12.48 -9.06
C VAL A 265 0.88 -12.25 -8.15
N ASP A 266 1.00 -12.52 -6.86
CA ASP A 266 -0.07 -12.24 -5.89
C ASP A 266 0.23 -10.94 -5.14
N VAL A 267 -0.49 -9.87 -5.50
CA VAL A 267 -0.29 -8.54 -4.91
C VAL A 267 -0.92 -8.44 -3.52
N ALA A 268 -1.89 -9.28 -3.21
CA ALA A 268 -2.63 -9.28 -1.95
C ALA A 268 -2.10 -10.31 -0.94
N VAL A 269 -0.92 -10.88 -1.19
CA VAL A 269 -0.36 -12.00 -0.42
C VAL A 269 -0.22 -11.72 1.09
N ASP A 270 0.12 -10.48 1.46
CA ASP A 270 0.23 -10.04 2.85
C ASP A 270 -1.10 -10.01 3.62
N GLN A 271 -2.23 -10.03 2.90
CA GLN A 271 -3.57 -10.10 3.44
C GLN A 271 -4.28 -11.44 3.15
N GLY A 272 -3.49 -12.49 2.95
CA GLY A 272 -3.95 -13.85 2.72
C GLY A 272 -3.98 -14.30 1.27
N GLY A 273 -3.81 -13.37 0.31
CA GLY A 273 -3.73 -13.67 -1.12
C GLY A 273 -4.97 -14.28 -1.74
N CYS A 274 -5.03 -14.32 -3.06
CA CYS A 274 -6.09 -15.01 -3.81
C CYS A 274 -5.61 -16.25 -4.58
N ILE A 275 -4.34 -16.61 -4.41
CA ILE A 275 -3.71 -17.80 -4.98
C ILE A 275 -3.26 -18.71 -3.84
N GLU A 276 -3.82 -19.92 -3.76
CA GLU A 276 -3.65 -20.85 -2.64
C GLU A 276 -2.19 -21.18 -2.32
N THR A 277 -1.34 -21.23 -3.35
CA THR A 277 0.07 -21.60 -3.23
C THR A 277 1.00 -20.42 -2.95
N CYS A 278 0.49 -19.19 -2.95
CA CYS A 278 1.29 -18.00 -2.67
C CYS A 278 1.52 -17.82 -1.18
N THR A 279 2.78 -17.57 -0.84
CA THR A 279 3.23 -17.21 0.52
C THR A 279 4.11 -15.96 0.43
N PRO A 280 4.07 -15.06 1.44
CA PRO A 280 4.85 -13.83 1.39
C PRO A 280 6.34 -14.08 1.20
N THR A 281 6.95 -13.31 0.31
CA THR A 281 8.39 -13.29 0.04
C THR A 281 8.97 -11.89 0.29
N THR A 282 10.28 -11.75 0.16
CA THR A 282 11.00 -10.48 0.37
C THR A 282 11.64 -10.00 -0.94
N HIS A 283 12.06 -8.74 -0.98
CA HIS A 283 12.79 -8.20 -2.14
C HIS A 283 14.13 -8.89 -2.39
N GLU A 284 14.74 -9.50 -1.36
CA GLU A 284 16.01 -10.24 -1.46
C GLU A 284 15.80 -11.64 -2.08
N ASN A 285 14.71 -12.30 -1.73
CA ASN A 285 14.33 -13.61 -2.24
C ASN A 285 12.88 -13.56 -2.78
N PRO A 286 12.67 -12.93 -3.95
CA PRO A 286 11.33 -12.50 -4.38
C PRO A 286 10.47 -13.61 -4.97
N THR A 287 11.06 -14.73 -5.36
CA THR A 287 10.33 -15.81 -6.06
C THR A 287 10.64 -17.19 -5.51
N PHE A 288 9.70 -18.09 -5.69
CA PHE A 288 9.86 -19.53 -5.53
C PHE A 288 9.10 -20.27 -6.63
N ILE A 289 9.34 -21.58 -6.76
CA ILE A 289 8.73 -22.38 -7.82
C ILE A 289 7.94 -23.53 -7.18
N ILE A 290 6.69 -23.69 -7.62
CA ILE A 290 5.84 -24.83 -7.31
C ILE A 290 5.26 -25.36 -8.61
N ASP A 291 5.39 -26.67 -8.83
CA ASP A 291 4.85 -27.36 -10.02
C ASP A 291 5.26 -26.67 -11.35
N ASP A 292 6.54 -26.27 -11.45
CA ASP A 292 7.13 -25.52 -12.58
C ASP A 292 6.53 -24.12 -12.80
N ILE A 293 5.74 -23.58 -11.88
CA ILE A 293 5.16 -22.22 -11.95
C ILE A 293 5.97 -21.29 -11.06
N VAL A 294 6.37 -20.14 -11.62
CA VAL A 294 7.14 -19.12 -10.90
C VAL A 294 6.17 -18.24 -10.08
N HIS A 295 6.38 -18.19 -8.78
CA HIS A 295 5.57 -17.40 -7.84
C HIS A 295 6.36 -16.16 -7.41
N TYR A 296 5.85 -14.97 -7.70
CA TYR A 296 6.33 -13.69 -7.20
C TYR A 296 5.33 -13.15 -6.17
N CYS A 297 5.72 -13.13 -4.91
CA CYS A 297 4.82 -12.87 -3.79
C CYS A 297 5.42 -11.86 -2.79
N VAL A 298 6.15 -10.87 -3.29
CA VAL A 298 6.82 -9.89 -2.44
C VAL A 298 5.80 -9.04 -1.69
N ALA A 299 5.83 -9.12 -0.37
CA ALA A 299 5.12 -8.20 0.49
C ALA A 299 5.73 -6.79 0.34
N ASN A 300 4.89 -5.75 0.38
CA ASN A 300 5.34 -4.36 0.23
C ASN A 300 6.05 -4.07 -1.12
N MET A 301 5.51 -4.55 -2.24
CA MET A 301 6.04 -4.23 -3.57
C MET A 301 6.39 -2.75 -3.79
N PRO A 302 5.57 -1.76 -3.34
CA PRO A 302 5.87 -0.35 -3.51
C PRO A 302 7.18 0.11 -2.86
N GLY A 303 7.69 -0.60 -1.87
CA GLY A 303 8.98 -0.32 -1.23
C GLY A 303 10.19 -0.44 -2.16
N ALA A 304 10.08 -1.21 -3.25
CA ALA A 304 11.16 -1.37 -4.23
C ALA A 304 11.36 -0.15 -5.16
N VAL A 305 10.39 0.75 -5.21
CA VAL A 305 10.44 1.98 -6.02
C VAL A 305 10.18 3.21 -5.14
N PRO A 306 11.06 3.46 -4.15
CA PRO A 306 10.78 4.42 -3.08
C PRO A 306 10.61 5.85 -3.58
N TYR A 307 11.32 6.28 -4.62
CA TYR A 307 11.13 7.60 -5.24
C TYR A 307 9.70 7.80 -5.73
N THR A 308 9.21 6.90 -6.58
CA THR A 308 7.84 6.97 -7.13
C THR A 308 6.79 6.85 -6.03
N SER A 309 7.00 5.89 -5.12
CA SER A 309 6.07 5.61 -4.02
C SER A 309 5.97 6.76 -3.03
N THR A 310 7.09 7.41 -2.70
CA THR A 310 7.11 8.61 -1.85
C THR A 310 6.33 9.76 -2.47
N LEU A 311 6.59 10.07 -3.75
CA LEU A 311 5.86 11.13 -4.44
C LEU A 311 4.36 10.83 -4.51
N ALA A 312 3.99 9.62 -4.89
CA ALA A 312 2.59 9.21 -4.99
C ALA A 312 1.87 9.28 -3.62
N LEU A 313 2.52 8.77 -2.57
CA LEU A 313 1.96 8.78 -1.21
C LEU A 313 1.82 10.21 -0.68
N THR A 314 2.89 11.00 -0.76
CA THR A 314 2.90 12.35 -0.18
C THR A 314 1.94 13.29 -0.90
N ASN A 315 1.71 13.15 -2.20
CA ASN A 315 0.66 13.87 -2.92
C ASN A 315 -0.75 13.61 -2.33
N ALA A 316 -1.00 12.41 -1.83
CA ALA A 316 -2.29 12.06 -1.23
C ALA A 316 -2.36 12.44 0.26
N THR A 317 -1.29 12.26 1.02
CA THR A 317 -1.29 12.46 2.48
C THR A 317 -1.14 13.92 2.88
N LEU A 318 -0.42 14.73 2.10
CA LEU A 318 -0.10 16.12 2.44
C LEU A 318 -1.34 16.98 2.72
N PRO A 319 -2.43 16.94 1.94
CA PRO A 319 -3.62 17.74 2.24
C PRO A 319 -4.24 17.43 3.61
N TYR A 320 -4.24 16.17 4.01
CA TYR A 320 -4.73 15.73 5.33
C TYR A 320 -3.75 16.14 6.45
N ALA A 321 -2.45 15.97 6.21
CA ALA A 321 -1.42 16.38 7.17
C ALA A 321 -1.46 17.89 7.44
N VAL A 322 -1.69 18.73 6.42
CA VAL A 322 -1.89 20.18 6.55
C VAL A 322 -3.15 20.51 7.36
N GLN A 323 -4.25 19.78 7.14
CA GLN A 323 -5.47 19.97 7.95
C GLN A 323 -5.23 19.64 9.43
N LEU A 324 -4.56 18.52 9.71
CA LEU A 324 -4.19 18.10 11.06
C LEU A 324 -3.26 19.13 11.72
N ALA A 325 -2.28 19.62 10.99
CA ALA A 325 -1.34 20.60 11.49
C ALA A 325 -2.00 21.96 11.80
N ASN A 326 -2.91 22.43 10.92
CA ASN A 326 -3.60 23.71 11.05
C ASN A 326 -4.62 23.72 12.19
N LYS A 327 -5.32 22.61 12.43
CA LYS A 327 -6.51 22.57 13.28
C LYS A 327 -6.30 21.81 14.60
N GLY A 328 -5.23 21.00 14.68
CA GLY A 328 -5.14 19.93 15.66
C GLY A 328 -6.06 18.76 15.30
N TRP A 329 -5.77 17.57 15.81
CA TRP A 329 -6.47 16.33 15.42
C TRP A 329 -7.96 16.34 15.81
N GLU A 330 -8.32 16.89 16.98
CA GLU A 330 -9.71 16.93 17.46
C GLU A 330 -10.61 17.72 16.50
N LYS A 331 -10.22 18.96 16.24
CA LYS A 331 -10.99 19.83 15.33
C LYS A 331 -10.96 19.34 13.89
N ALA A 332 -9.81 18.84 13.42
CA ALA A 332 -9.70 18.27 12.08
C ALA A 332 -10.64 17.06 11.88
N CYS A 333 -10.69 16.12 12.84
CA CYS A 333 -11.59 14.97 12.78
C CYS A 333 -13.07 15.38 12.95
N ASN A 334 -13.36 16.44 13.72
CA ASN A 334 -14.73 16.92 13.90
C ASN A 334 -15.30 17.56 12.61
N GLU A 335 -14.43 18.23 11.84
CA GLU A 335 -14.81 18.95 10.61
C GLU A 335 -14.63 18.08 9.34
N ASN A 336 -13.96 16.94 9.43
CA ASN A 336 -13.67 16.06 8.29
C ASN A 336 -13.94 14.59 8.66
N GLU A 337 -15.08 14.07 8.19
CA GLU A 337 -15.50 12.68 8.42
C GLU A 337 -14.50 11.64 7.86
N GLU A 338 -13.72 11.97 6.83
CA GLU A 338 -12.68 11.07 6.30
C GLU A 338 -11.55 10.89 7.32
N LEU A 339 -11.07 11.99 7.92
CA LEU A 339 -10.07 11.96 9.00
C LEU A 339 -10.60 11.31 10.26
N LYS A 340 -11.88 11.54 10.60
CA LYS A 340 -12.53 10.90 11.75
C LYS A 340 -12.50 9.38 11.65
N LYS A 341 -12.77 8.83 10.46
CA LYS A 341 -12.65 7.39 10.19
C LYS A 341 -11.19 6.89 10.25
N GLY A 342 -10.24 7.78 9.95
CA GLY A 342 -8.81 7.52 10.10
C GLY A 342 -8.33 7.36 11.54
N LEU A 343 -9.09 7.89 12.51
CA LEU A 343 -8.72 7.90 13.92
C LEU A 343 -8.94 6.51 14.55
N ASN A 344 -7.87 5.80 14.81
CA ASN A 344 -7.92 4.42 15.33
C ASN A 344 -7.76 4.35 16.84
N ILE A 345 -6.85 5.17 17.42
CA ILE A 345 -6.59 5.23 18.87
C ILE A 345 -6.46 6.70 19.28
N ALA A 346 -7.13 7.08 20.35
CA ALA A 346 -6.90 8.35 21.03
C ALA A 346 -7.33 8.24 22.51
N ASN A 347 -6.71 9.03 23.38
CA ASN A 347 -7.03 9.08 24.81
C ASN A 347 -7.00 7.69 25.49
N GLY A 348 -6.12 6.79 25.05
CA GLY A 348 -6.02 5.42 25.56
C GLY A 348 -7.22 4.51 25.19
N LYS A 349 -8.00 4.86 24.16
CA LYS A 349 -9.19 4.13 23.71
C LYS A 349 -9.06 3.73 22.25
N ILE A 350 -9.61 2.55 21.90
CA ILE A 350 -9.74 2.11 20.50
C ILE A 350 -11.05 2.67 19.94
N LEU A 351 -10.94 3.36 18.80
CA LEU A 351 -12.00 4.08 18.11
C LEU A 351 -12.33 3.49 16.73
N TYR A 352 -11.58 2.49 16.31
CA TYR A 352 -11.83 1.77 15.07
C TYR A 352 -12.22 0.32 15.38
N LYS A 353 -13.45 -0.04 14.97
CA LYS A 353 -14.07 -1.31 15.32
C LYS A 353 -13.24 -2.53 14.90
N GLY A 354 -12.66 -2.50 13.69
CA GLY A 354 -11.84 -3.60 13.18
C GLY A 354 -10.59 -3.90 14.03
N VAL A 355 -10.02 -2.89 14.70
CA VAL A 355 -8.89 -3.08 15.63
C VAL A 355 -9.37 -3.73 16.92
N ALA A 356 -10.49 -3.27 17.48
CA ALA A 356 -11.09 -3.84 18.68
C ALA A 356 -11.46 -5.32 18.48
N GLU A 357 -12.12 -5.64 17.36
CA GLU A 357 -12.52 -7.00 17.02
C GLU A 357 -11.32 -7.94 16.81
N ALA A 358 -10.24 -7.45 16.17
CA ALA A 358 -9.05 -8.27 15.90
C ALA A 358 -8.40 -8.81 17.18
N TRP A 359 -8.43 -8.06 18.29
CA TRP A 359 -7.76 -8.40 19.54
C TRP A 359 -8.72 -8.60 20.72
N ASN A 360 -10.02 -8.62 20.45
CA ASN A 360 -11.07 -8.73 21.49
C ASN A 360 -10.90 -7.67 22.61
N LEU A 361 -10.62 -6.42 22.20
CA LEU A 361 -10.44 -5.28 23.09
C LEU A 361 -11.69 -4.39 23.11
N PRO A 362 -11.89 -3.57 24.15
CA PRO A 362 -13.04 -2.66 24.22
C PRO A 362 -13.06 -1.66 23.06
N TYR A 363 -14.19 -1.58 22.38
CA TYR A 363 -14.45 -0.57 21.36
C TYR A 363 -15.20 0.61 21.97
N ASN A 364 -14.80 1.83 21.59
CA ASN A 364 -15.44 3.07 22.02
C ASN A 364 -15.98 3.79 20.77
N GLU A 365 -17.31 3.78 20.60
CA GLU A 365 -17.95 4.35 19.41
C GLU A 365 -17.92 5.88 19.38
N GLU A 366 -17.93 6.51 20.56
CA GLU A 366 -17.94 7.97 20.68
C GLU A 366 -16.64 8.49 21.33
N LEU A 367 -15.97 9.35 20.61
CA LEU A 367 -15.03 10.29 21.19
C LEU A 367 -15.85 11.50 21.68
N VAL A 368 -15.92 11.68 22.98
CA VAL A 368 -16.31 12.97 23.54
C VAL A 368 -15.13 13.91 23.29
N PHE A 369 -15.18 14.65 22.20
CA PHE A 369 -14.24 15.74 21.98
C PHE A 369 -14.45 16.74 23.13
N ALA A 370 -13.37 17.11 23.81
CA ALA A 370 -13.45 18.19 24.78
C ALA A 370 -14.03 19.42 24.06
N ASN A 371 -15.13 19.93 24.58
CA ASN A 371 -15.80 21.09 23.99
C ASN A 371 -14.78 22.19 23.72
N ALA A 372 -14.59 22.54 22.44
CA ALA A 372 -13.75 23.63 21.99
C ALA A 372 -14.41 24.99 22.27
#